data_761ccd83768505cecfe4b2aa9ac25565
#
_entry.id   761ccd83768505cecfe4b2aa9ac25565
#
_cell.length_a   1.000
_cell.length_b   1.000
_cell.length_c   1.000
_cell.angle_alpha   90.00
_cell.angle_beta   90.00
_cell.angle_gamma   90.00
#
_symmetry.space_group_name_H-M   'P 1'
#
loop_
_entity.id
_entity.type
_entity.pdbx_description
1 polymer ?
#
loop_
_entity_poly.entity_id
_entity_poly.type
_entity_poly.pdbx_seq_one_letter_code
_entity_poly.pdbx_strand_id
1 'polypeptide(L)' 'MEINNIGNNAGLIWNALNENGRMTETKLKKETALASADFYAALGWLAREGKLNVELETKGSKTCEYYTL' A
#
# COMPACT_ATOMS: atom_id res chain seq x y z
N MET A 1 -14.57 -8.63 8.31
CA MET A 1 -14.19 -7.71 7.20
C MET A 1 -15.35 -7.63 6.23
N GLU A 2 -15.78 -6.44 5.91
CA GLU A 2 -16.80 -6.24 4.91
C GLU A 2 -16.20 -6.05 3.53
N ILE A 3 -16.77 -6.71 2.53
CA ILE A 3 -16.26 -6.64 1.15
C ILE A 3 -16.32 -5.21 0.62
N ASN A 4 -17.36 -4.46 0.95
CA ASN A 4 -17.49 -3.06 0.51
C ASN A 4 -16.37 -2.17 1.02
N ASN A 5 -15.81 -2.49 2.18
CA ASN A 5 -14.73 -1.71 2.77
C ASN A 5 -13.38 -1.94 2.08
N ILE A 6 -13.21 -3.08 1.39
CA ILE A 6 -11.96 -3.35 0.67
C ILE A 6 -11.72 -2.28 -0.38
N GLY A 7 -12.73 -1.96 -1.18
CA GLY A 7 -12.62 -0.91 -2.20
C GLY A 7 -12.36 0.47 -1.60
N ASN A 8 -13.07 0.81 -0.52
CA ASN A 8 -12.88 2.09 0.16
C ASN A 8 -11.47 2.20 0.74
N ASN A 9 -10.99 1.13 1.36
CA ASN A 9 -9.65 1.08 1.94
C ASN A 9 -8.58 1.12 0.86
N ALA A 10 -8.82 0.48 -0.28
CA ALA A 10 -7.93 0.57 -1.43
C ALA A 10 -7.81 2.02 -1.92
N GLY A 11 -8.92 2.77 -1.90
CA GLY A 11 -8.90 4.19 -2.23
C GLY A 11 -8.04 5.01 -1.29
N LEU A 12 -8.06 4.69 0.01
CA LEU A 12 -7.19 5.35 1.00
C LEU A 12 -5.72 5.12 0.68
N ILE A 13 -5.36 3.88 0.36
CA ILE A 13 -3.98 3.53 0.00
C ILE A 13 -3.56 4.24 -1.28
N TRP A 14 -4.42 4.22 -2.30
CA TRP A 14 -4.16 4.87 -3.57
C TRP A 14 -3.91 6.37 -3.38
N ASN A 15 -4.78 7.03 -2.60
CA ASN A 15 -4.65 8.46 -2.33
C ASN A 15 -3.36 8.79 -1.60
N ALA A 16 -2.97 7.98 -0.61
CA ALA A 16 -1.73 8.19 0.13
C ALA A 16 -0.52 8.10 -0.81
N LEU A 17 -0.49 7.10 -1.69
CA LEU A 17 0.60 6.95 -2.66
C LEU A 17 0.59 8.06 -3.71
N ASN A 18 -0.59 8.50 -4.13
CA ASN A 18 -0.72 9.57 -5.10
C ASN A 18 -0.21 10.91 -4.55
N GLU A 19 -0.47 11.18 -3.28
CA GLU A 19 -0.07 12.43 -2.63
C GLU A 19 1.39 12.44 -2.22
N ASN A 20 1.91 11.32 -1.75
CA ASN A 20 3.24 11.24 -1.13
C ASN A 20 4.30 10.60 -2.01
N GLY A 21 3.93 10.00 -3.13
CA GLY A 21 4.83 9.19 -3.93
C GLY A 21 5.08 7.83 -3.30
N ARG A 22 6.19 7.19 -3.61
CA ARG A 22 6.48 5.86 -3.09
C ARG A 22 6.62 5.85 -1.57
N MET A 23 6.11 4.80 -0.95
CA MET A 23 6.12 4.65 0.51
C MET A 23 6.46 3.22 0.89
N THR A 24 7.13 3.07 2.03
CA THR A 24 7.33 1.75 2.62
C THR A 24 5.99 1.23 3.18
N GLU A 25 5.90 -0.07 3.38
CA GLU A 25 4.71 -0.70 3.98
C GLU A 25 4.37 -0.06 5.33
N THR A 26 5.38 0.08 6.20
CA THR A 26 5.18 0.64 7.54
C THR A 26 4.61 2.06 7.47
N LYS A 27 5.18 2.88 6.61
CA LYS A 27 4.75 4.27 6.48
C LYS A 27 3.36 4.37 5.88
N LEU A 28 3.08 3.57 4.86
CA LEU A 28 1.78 3.53 4.19
C LEU A 28 0.68 3.07 5.14
N LYS A 29 0.96 2.04 5.92
CA LYS A 29 0.02 1.53 6.91
C LYS A 29 -0.28 2.58 7.99
N LYS A 30 0.75 3.29 8.43
CA LYS A 30 0.61 4.38 9.41
C LYS A 30 -0.21 5.53 8.83
N GLU A 31 0.07 5.93 7.61
CA GLU A 31 -0.60 7.04 6.95
C GLU A 31 -2.09 6.76 6.73
N THR A 32 -2.46 5.54 6.40
CA THR A 32 -3.84 5.15 6.18
C THR A 32 -4.57 4.80 7.46
N ALA A 33 -3.86 4.55 8.55
CA ALA A 33 -4.39 4.14 9.84
C ALA A 33 -5.25 2.87 9.79
N LEU A 34 -5.04 2.02 8.79
CA LEU A 34 -5.81 0.79 8.63
C LEU A 34 -5.27 -0.32 9.55
N ALA A 35 -6.19 -1.14 10.07
CA ALA A 35 -5.81 -2.37 10.75
C ALA A 35 -5.13 -3.32 9.75
N SER A 36 -4.26 -4.22 10.24
CA SER A 36 -3.46 -5.08 9.37
C SER A 36 -4.29 -5.88 8.38
N ALA A 37 -5.38 -6.50 8.81
CA ALA A 37 -6.23 -7.29 7.93
C ALA A 37 -6.81 -6.44 6.80
N ASP A 38 -7.30 -5.25 7.14
CA ASP A 38 -7.89 -4.34 6.16
C ASP A 38 -6.84 -3.78 5.21
N PHE A 39 -5.67 -3.47 5.74
CA PHE A 39 -4.56 -2.97 4.95
C PHE A 39 -4.13 -3.97 3.88
N TYR A 40 -3.89 -5.22 4.28
CA TYR A 40 -3.42 -6.24 3.33
C TYR A 40 -4.48 -6.65 2.33
N ALA A 41 -5.76 -6.69 2.73
CA ALA A 41 -6.85 -6.96 1.81
C ALA A 41 -6.94 -5.87 0.73
N ALA A 42 -6.85 -4.61 1.14
CA ALA A 42 -6.92 -3.47 0.23
C ALA A 42 -5.68 -3.42 -0.69
N LEU A 43 -4.50 -3.72 -0.14
CA LEU A 43 -3.27 -3.77 -0.90
C LEU A 43 -3.34 -4.84 -1.99
N GLY A 44 -3.84 -6.04 -1.63
CA GLY A 44 -4.04 -7.12 -2.59
C GLY A 44 -5.05 -6.75 -3.68
N TRP A 45 -6.09 -6.03 -3.32
CA TRP A 45 -7.07 -5.53 -4.29
C TRP A 45 -6.43 -4.62 -5.33
N LEU A 46 -5.62 -3.65 -4.88
CA LEU A 46 -4.91 -2.75 -5.79
C LEU A 46 -3.93 -3.50 -6.69
N ALA A 47 -3.23 -4.48 -6.14
CA ALA A 47 -2.29 -5.29 -6.90
C ALA A 47 -3.02 -6.08 -8.00
N ARG A 48 -4.17 -6.66 -7.68
CA ARG A 48 -5.00 -7.39 -8.65
C ARG A 48 -5.51 -6.46 -9.75
N GLU A 49 -5.87 -5.23 -9.41
CA GLU A 49 -6.33 -4.25 -10.39
C GLU A 49 -5.21 -3.65 -11.24
N GLY A 50 -3.98 -4.04 -10.98
CA GLY A 50 -2.83 -3.51 -11.70
C GLY A 50 -2.51 -2.06 -11.39
N LYS A 51 -2.96 -1.58 -10.22
CA LYS A 51 -2.80 -0.17 -9.81
C LYS A 51 -1.71 0.01 -8.77
N LEU A 52 -0.95 -1.04 -8.50
CA LEU A 52 0.10 -1.00 -7.50
C LEU A 52 1.36 -1.63 -8.06
N ASN A 53 2.48 -0.95 -7.87
CA ASN A 53 3.79 -1.47 -8.23
C ASN A 53 4.65 -1.56 -6.98
N VAL A 54 5.63 -2.45 -7.03
CA VAL A 54 6.60 -2.63 -5.95
C VAL A 54 7.98 -2.29 -6.48
N GLU A 55 8.69 -1.44 -5.76
CA GLU A 55 10.07 -1.11 -6.07
C GLU A 55 10.97 -1.60 -4.96
N LEU A 56 12.09 -2.21 -5.33
CA LEU A 56 13.11 -2.64 -4.38
C LEU A 56 14.31 -1.71 -4.48
N GLU A 57 14.79 -1.25 -3.34
CA GLU A 57 15.99 -0.43 -3.26
C GLU A 57 16.97 -1.10 -2.31
N THR A 58 18.18 -1.35 -2.80
CA THR A 58 19.23 -1.96 -2.00
C THR A 58 20.32 -0.94 -1.69
N LYS A 59 20.59 -0.77 -0.38
CA LYS A 59 21.69 0.06 0.11
C LYS A 59 22.57 -0.79 1.01
N GLY A 60 23.78 -1.08 0.54
CA GLY A 60 24.69 -1.97 1.26
C GLY A 60 24.09 -3.37 1.35
N SER A 61 23.91 -3.90 2.57
CA SER A 61 23.33 -5.21 2.80
C SER A 61 21.82 -5.17 3.05
N LYS A 62 21.21 -3.97 3.00
CA LYS A 62 19.78 -3.82 3.27
C LYS A 62 18.99 -3.58 1.99
N THR A 63 17.87 -4.28 1.88
CA THR A 63 16.91 -4.08 0.80
C THR A 63 15.63 -3.53 1.38
N CYS A 64 15.18 -2.41 0.84
CA CYS A 64 13.90 -1.80 1.22
C CYS A 64 12.89 -1.99 0.12
N GLU A 65 11.66 -2.30 0.50
CA GLU A 65 10.56 -2.48 -0.41
C GLU A 65 9.63 -1.27 -0.32
N TYR A 66 9.34 -0.68 -1.48
CA TYR A 66 8.43 0.47 -1.56
C TYR A 66 7.25 0.13 -2.44
N TYR A 67 6.10 0.68 -2.07
CA TYR A 67 4.91 0.65 -2.92
C TYR A 67 4.78 1.97 -3.66
N THR A 68 4.34 1.89 -4.90
CA THR A 68 4.13 3.05 -5.77
C THR A 68 2.98 2.79 -6.72
N LEU A 69 2.44 3.85 -7.28
CA LEU A 69 1.39 3.75 -8.30
C LEU A 69 1.94 3.43 -9.68
#